data_cae3ebd0841a3f587ff5c8e24b6ea0cf
#
_entry.id   cae3ebd0841a3f587ff5c8e24b6ea0cf
#
_cell.length_a   1.000
_cell.length_b   1.000
_cell.length_c   1.000
_cell.angle_alpha   90.00
_cell.angle_beta   90.00
_cell.angle_gamma   90.00
#
_symmetry.space_group_name_H-M   'P 1'
#
loop_
_entity.id
_entity.type
_entity.pdbx_description
1 polymer ?
#
loop_
_entity_poly.entity_id
_entity_poly.type
_entity_poly.pdbx_seq_one_letter_code
_entity_poly.pdbx_strand_id
1 'polypeptide(L)'
;MKQSITQEFDYGCGIACFSFATNMTYKQAVHYLGSEQANSNRFLVKDIVVALNGYGKTYKSYHVKPCVRQMIYKEWAIVLIHRSKHYPVGHYLIRYNSKWMDPWINLPFNKDISHAKSGFRQRLPGSPMFAIIPV
;
A
#
# COMPACT_ATOMS: atom_id res chain seq x y z
N MET A 1 10.37 0.20 16.90
CA MET A 1 9.67 0.77 15.74
C MET A 1 9.63 -0.24 14.59
N LYS A 2 8.50 -0.33 13.93
CA LYS A 2 8.30 -1.26 12.82
C LYS A 2 9.11 -0.81 11.60
N GLN A 3 9.76 -1.75 10.93
CA GLN A 3 10.56 -1.45 9.74
C GLN A 3 9.68 -1.43 8.49
N SER A 4 10.07 -0.59 7.52
CA SER A 4 9.38 -0.53 6.24
C SER A 4 9.54 -1.83 5.47
N ILE A 5 8.63 -2.09 4.53
CA ILE A 5 8.65 -3.28 3.69
C ILE A 5 8.82 -2.86 2.25
N THR A 6 9.85 -3.39 1.60
CA THR A 6 10.14 -3.13 0.19
C THR A 6 9.37 -4.12 -0.67
N GLN A 7 8.64 -3.61 -1.67
CA GLN A 7 7.98 -4.49 -2.62
C GLN A 7 9.01 -5.19 -3.50
N GLU A 8 8.71 -6.42 -3.90
CA GLU A 8 9.64 -7.24 -4.68
C GLU A 8 9.17 -7.42 -6.15
N PHE A 9 7.95 -6.98 -6.47
CA PHE A 9 7.40 -7.03 -7.82
C PHE A 9 6.95 -5.63 -8.24
N ASP A 10 6.96 -5.35 -9.55
CA ASP A 10 6.64 -4.04 -10.08
C ASP A 10 5.28 -3.49 -9.62
N TYR A 11 4.28 -4.38 -9.48
CA TYR A 11 2.93 -4.00 -9.05
C TYR A 11 2.66 -4.41 -7.61
N GLY A 12 3.70 -4.59 -6.81
CA GLY A 12 3.59 -5.19 -5.49
C GLY A 12 3.39 -4.23 -4.33
N CYS A 13 3.11 -2.95 -4.57
CA CYS A 13 2.95 -1.99 -3.46
C CYS A 13 1.76 -2.33 -2.55
N GLY A 14 0.66 -2.82 -3.14
CA GLY A 14 -0.50 -3.25 -2.35
C GLY A 14 -0.20 -4.45 -1.46
N ILE A 15 0.60 -5.39 -1.97
CA ILE A 15 1.05 -6.54 -1.19
C ILE A 15 1.94 -6.09 -0.03
N ALA A 16 2.83 -5.13 -0.28
CA ALA A 16 3.69 -4.60 0.76
C ALA A 16 2.88 -3.93 1.87
N CYS A 17 1.85 -3.17 1.51
CA CYS A 17 0.95 -2.56 2.50
C CYS A 17 0.17 -3.63 3.28
N PHE A 18 -0.32 -4.67 2.60
CA PHE A 18 -0.98 -5.78 3.24
C PHE A 18 -0.02 -6.48 4.23
N SER A 19 1.21 -6.75 3.81
CA SER A 19 2.20 -7.40 4.69
C SER A 19 2.52 -6.53 5.90
N PHE A 20 2.63 -5.22 5.69
CA PHE A 20 2.90 -4.28 6.79
C PHE A 20 1.73 -4.27 7.80
N ALA A 21 0.49 -4.26 7.30
CA ALA A 21 -0.70 -4.23 8.15
C ALA A 21 -0.91 -5.53 8.93
N THR A 22 -0.51 -6.66 8.38
CA THR A 22 -0.71 -7.98 8.97
C THR A 22 0.50 -8.50 9.72
N ASN A 23 1.57 -7.75 9.74
CA ASN A 23 2.84 -8.13 10.39
C ASN A 23 3.48 -9.38 9.76
N MET A 24 3.27 -9.56 8.46
CA MET A 24 3.94 -10.60 7.66
C MET A 24 5.16 -10.01 6.98
N THR A 25 6.11 -10.88 6.59
CA THR A 25 7.13 -10.48 5.62
C THR A 25 6.48 -10.39 4.23
N TYR A 26 7.15 -9.73 3.29
CA TYR A 26 6.64 -9.66 1.93
C TYR A 26 6.45 -11.06 1.33
N LYS A 27 7.41 -11.95 1.54
CA LYS A 27 7.34 -13.33 1.04
C LYS A 27 6.19 -14.11 1.66
N GLN A 28 5.95 -13.93 2.95
CA GLN A 28 4.80 -14.57 3.62
C GLN A 28 3.48 -14.08 3.04
N ALA A 29 3.38 -12.78 2.76
CA ALA A 29 2.17 -12.20 2.16
C ALA A 29 1.95 -12.75 0.75
N VAL A 30 3.01 -12.85 -0.06
CA VAL A 30 2.93 -13.44 -1.40
C VAL A 30 2.44 -14.89 -1.32
N HIS A 31 2.97 -15.66 -0.38
CA HIS A 31 2.55 -17.06 -0.20
C HIS A 31 1.09 -17.15 0.22
N TYR A 32 0.66 -16.28 1.14
CA TYR A 32 -0.72 -16.24 1.63
C TYR A 32 -1.71 -15.87 0.52
N LEU A 33 -1.36 -14.89 -0.31
CA LEU A 33 -2.24 -14.36 -1.36
C LEU A 33 -2.18 -15.15 -2.67
N GLY A 34 -1.08 -15.86 -2.89
CA GLY A 34 -0.82 -16.57 -4.14
C GLY A 34 0.08 -15.77 -5.08
N SER A 35 1.01 -16.45 -5.74
CA SER A 35 2.01 -15.78 -6.58
C SER A 35 1.41 -15.10 -7.81
N GLU A 36 0.33 -15.63 -8.37
CA GLU A 36 -0.35 -14.98 -9.51
C GLU A 36 -0.93 -13.63 -9.11
N GLN A 37 -1.59 -13.58 -7.96
CA GLN A 37 -2.15 -12.34 -7.42
C GLN A 37 -1.04 -11.34 -7.15
N ALA A 38 0.05 -11.81 -6.55
CA ALA A 38 1.17 -10.97 -6.15
C ALA A 38 1.88 -10.32 -7.33
N ASN A 39 1.98 -11.05 -8.46
CA ASN A 39 2.71 -10.58 -9.64
C ASN A 39 1.78 -9.95 -10.68
N SER A 40 0.61 -9.49 -10.25
CA SER A 40 -0.42 -8.95 -11.14
C SER A 40 -0.73 -7.51 -10.74
N ASN A 41 -1.02 -6.67 -11.75
CA ASN A 41 -1.54 -5.32 -11.50
C ASN A 41 -3.03 -5.35 -11.13
N ARG A 42 -3.58 -6.54 -10.88
CA ARG A 42 -5.01 -6.74 -10.56
C ARG A 42 -5.28 -6.87 -9.07
N PHE A 43 -4.29 -6.66 -8.21
CA PHE A 43 -4.51 -6.62 -6.78
C PHE A 43 -5.08 -5.25 -6.42
N LEU A 44 -6.38 -5.13 -6.61
CA LEU A 44 -7.11 -3.87 -6.53
C LEU A 44 -7.55 -3.58 -5.10
N VAL A 45 -8.11 -2.38 -4.90
CA VAL A 45 -8.61 -1.94 -3.60
C VAL A 45 -9.52 -2.98 -2.97
N LYS A 46 -10.50 -3.50 -3.72
CA LYS A 46 -11.43 -4.52 -3.20
C LYS A 46 -10.73 -5.80 -2.79
N ASP A 47 -9.68 -6.18 -3.51
CA ASP A 47 -8.93 -7.40 -3.22
C ASP A 47 -8.15 -7.26 -1.94
N ILE A 48 -7.59 -6.08 -1.69
CA ILE A 48 -6.88 -5.79 -0.44
C ILE A 48 -7.84 -5.85 0.74
N VAL A 49 -9.03 -5.26 0.59
CA VAL A 49 -10.07 -5.31 1.65
C VAL A 49 -10.46 -6.74 1.95
N VAL A 50 -10.72 -7.55 0.92
CA VAL A 50 -11.08 -8.96 1.10
C VAL A 50 -9.95 -9.71 1.80
N ALA A 51 -8.71 -9.49 1.40
CA ALA A 51 -7.55 -10.15 2.00
C ALA A 51 -7.38 -9.77 3.48
N LEU A 52 -7.50 -8.49 3.81
CA LEU A 52 -7.39 -8.02 5.19
C LEU A 52 -8.50 -8.60 6.06
N ASN A 53 -9.74 -8.53 5.59
CA ASN A 53 -10.88 -9.06 6.33
C ASN A 53 -10.77 -10.58 6.53
N GLY A 54 -10.30 -11.29 5.50
CA GLY A 54 -10.06 -12.73 5.59
C GLY A 54 -8.96 -13.10 6.59
N TYR A 55 -8.02 -12.19 6.80
CA TYR A 55 -6.95 -12.40 7.78
C TYR A 55 -7.35 -11.96 9.19
N GLY A 56 -8.55 -11.41 9.37
CA GLY A 56 -9.05 -10.97 10.69
C GLY A 56 -8.83 -9.49 10.98
N LYS A 57 -8.45 -8.71 9.98
CA LYS A 57 -8.29 -7.25 10.10
C LYS A 57 -9.44 -6.58 9.39
N THR A 58 -10.38 -6.01 10.12
CA THR A 58 -11.58 -5.41 9.54
C THR A 58 -11.26 -4.04 8.95
N TYR A 59 -11.40 -3.93 7.63
CA TYR A 59 -11.16 -2.70 6.87
C TYR A 59 -12.34 -2.43 5.95
N LYS A 60 -12.55 -1.15 5.64
CA LYS A 60 -13.53 -0.70 4.62
C LYS A 60 -12.84 0.23 3.64
N SER A 61 -13.27 0.20 2.38
CA SER A 61 -12.74 1.10 1.36
C SER A 61 -13.68 2.28 1.13
N TYR A 62 -13.09 3.42 0.77
CA TYR A 62 -13.80 4.66 0.48
C TYR A 62 -13.15 5.34 -0.71
N HIS A 63 -13.95 5.93 -1.58
CA HIS A 63 -13.47 6.88 -2.56
C HIS A 63 -13.16 8.18 -1.79
N VAL A 64 -11.96 8.73 -1.97
CA VAL A 64 -11.55 9.91 -1.19
C VAL A 64 -12.21 11.16 -1.74
N LYS A 65 -13.20 11.64 -1.01
CA LYS A 65 -13.91 12.90 -1.23
C LYS A 65 -13.60 13.83 -0.05
N PRO A 66 -13.89 15.14 -0.15
CA PRO A 66 -13.61 16.06 0.95
C PRO A 66 -14.11 15.59 2.31
N CYS A 67 -15.30 14.96 2.35
CA CYS A 67 -15.91 14.51 3.61
C CYS A 67 -15.16 13.34 4.27
N VAL A 68 -14.34 12.58 3.54
CA VAL A 68 -13.60 11.44 4.09
C VAL A 68 -12.09 11.69 4.14
N ARG A 69 -11.65 12.87 3.72
CA ARG A 69 -10.22 13.18 3.62
C ARG A 69 -9.48 13.03 4.94
N GLN A 70 -10.12 13.36 6.06
CA GLN A 70 -9.50 13.24 7.37
C GLN A 70 -9.27 11.79 7.79
N MET A 71 -10.05 10.87 7.27
CA MET A 71 -9.95 9.44 7.62
C MET A 71 -8.65 8.80 7.19
N ILE A 72 -7.99 9.34 6.16
CA ILE A 72 -6.74 8.77 5.65
C ILE A 72 -5.60 8.87 6.67
N TYR A 73 -5.72 9.76 7.65
CA TYR A 73 -4.67 9.94 8.66
C TYR A 73 -4.85 9.02 9.87
N LYS A 74 -5.85 8.14 9.84
CA LYS A 74 -5.99 7.11 10.86
C LYS A 74 -4.84 6.12 10.76
N GLU A 75 -4.29 5.73 11.89
CA GLU A 75 -3.21 4.75 11.93
C GLU A 75 -3.62 3.47 11.19
N TRP A 76 -2.71 2.92 10.39
CA TRP A 76 -2.91 1.73 9.56
C TRP A 76 -3.82 1.92 8.34
N ALA A 77 -4.23 3.15 8.04
CA ALA A 77 -4.98 3.44 6.82
C ALA A 77 -4.08 3.22 5.60
N ILE A 78 -4.62 2.57 4.58
CA ILE A 78 -3.92 2.34 3.30
C ILE A 78 -4.54 3.28 2.27
N VAL A 79 -3.70 3.96 1.49
CA VAL A 79 -4.15 4.92 0.49
C VAL A 79 -3.59 4.54 -0.87
N LEU A 80 -4.45 4.62 -1.88
CA LEU A 80 -4.04 4.54 -3.29
C LEU A 80 -4.05 5.97 -3.85
N ILE A 81 -2.90 6.45 -4.32
CA ILE A 81 -2.81 7.75 -4.96
C ILE A 81 -3.15 7.64 -6.45
N HIS A 82 -3.57 8.77 -7.04
CA HIS A 82 -3.87 8.84 -8.46
C HIS A 82 -2.65 8.50 -9.31
N ARG A 83 -2.92 8.00 -10.51
CA ARG A 83 -1.89 7.80 -11.53
C ARG A 83 -1.24 9.13 -11.85
N SER A 84 0.07 9.09 -12.10
CA SER A 84 0.83 10.28 -12.44
C SER A 84 2.04 9.86 -13.29
N LYS A 85 2.83 10.85 -13.71
CA LYS A 85 4.05 10.59 -14.47
C LYS A 85 5.01 9.68 -13.70
N HIS A 86 5.15 9.91 -12.38
CA HIS A 86 6.06 9.12 -11.55
C HIS A 86 5.44 7.81 -11.09
N TYR A 87 4.11 7.70 -11.08
CA TYR A 87 3.37 6.52 -10.62
C TYR A 87 2.31 6.15 -11.66
N PRO A 88 2.74 5.56 -12.80
CA PRO A 88 1.83 5.33 -13.95
C PRO A 88 0.62 4.43 -13.62
N VAL A 89 0.73 3.56 -12.63
CA VAL A 89 -0.35 2.66 -12.22
C VAL A 89 -0.90 3.04 -10.84
N GLY A 90 -0.57 4.24 -10.35
CA GLY A 90 -0.87 4.63 -8.99
C GLY A 90 0.12 4.02 -8.01
N HIS A 91 -0.12 4.17 -6.74
CA HIS A 91 0.80 3.66 -5.72
C HIS A 91 0.08 3.55 -4.38
N TYR A 92 0.31 2.46 -3.66
CA TYR A 92 -0.26 2.26 -2.33
C TYR A 92 0.75 2.62 -1.25
N LEU A 93 0.29 3.32 -0.23
CA LEU A 93 1.06 3.64 0.97
C LEU A 93 0.20 3.34 2.20
N ILE A 94 0.84 3.09 3.33
CA ILE A 94 0.12 2.82 4.58
C ILE A 94 0.56 3.79 5.67
N ARG A 95 -0.42 4.29 6.44
CA ARG A 95 -0.18 5.23 7.54
C ARG A 95 0.35 4.51 8.76
N TYR A 96 1.44 4.99 9.31
CA TYR A 96 2.05 4.42 10.50
C TYR A 96 2.86 5.47 11.24
N ASN A 97 2.62 5.63 12.53
CA ASN A 97 3.41 6.51 13.41
C ASN A 97 3.53 7.93 12.84
N SER A 98 2.40 8.49 12.39
CA SER A 98 2.28 9.83 11.79
C SER A 98 3.08 10.03 10.51
N LYS A 99 3.44 8.95 9.83
CA LYS A 99 4.16 8.96 8.55
C LYS A 99 3.48 8.01 7.58
N TRP A 100 3.99 7.98 6.35
CA TRP A 100 3.54 7.06 5.30
C TRP A 100 4.65 6.07 5.00
N MET A 101 4.39 4.78 5.19
CA MET A 101 5.29 3.74 4.73
C MET A 101 5.13 3.60 3.22
N ASP A 102 6.23 3.79 2.50
CA ASP A 102 6.28 3.73 1.05
C ASP A 102 7.09 2.50 0.64
N PRO A 103 6.45 1.51 -0.01
CA PRO A 103 7.16 0.28 -0.42
C PRO A 103 8.25 0.47 -1.46
N TRP A 104 8.24 1.62 -2.16
CA TRP A 104 9.22 1.93 -3.20
C TRP A 104 9.47 3.43 -3.24
N ILE A 105 10.11 3.93 -2.19
CA ILE A 105 10.27 5.37 -1.99
C ILE A 105 11.16 6.02 -3.04
N ASN A 106 12.07 5.25 -3.65
CA ASN A 106 12.97 5.75 -4.69
C ASN A 106 12.48 5.48 -6.11
N LEU A 107 11.19 5.11 -6.30
CA LEU A 107 10.64 4.83 -7.64
C LEU A 107 10.84 5.95 -8.64
N PRO A 108 10.60 7.24 -8.31
CA PRO A 108 10.76 8.29 -9.30
C PRO A 108 12.18 8.40 -9.87
N PHE A 109 13.17 7.97 -9.11
CA PHE A 109 14.58 8.08 -9.48
C PHE A 109 15.16 6.77 -9.99
N ASN A 110 14.58 5.64 -9.62
CA ASN A 110 15.08 4.32 -10.03
C ASN A 110 13.90 3.37 -10.24
N LYS A 111 13.57 3.13 -11.49
CA LYS A 111 12.41 2.32 -11.90
C LYS A 111 12.71 0.82 -12.00
N ASP A 112 13.92 0.41 -11.68
CA ASP A 112 14.30 -0.99 -11.66
C ASP A 112 13.93 -1.59 -10.30
N ILE A 113 13.00 -2.56 -10.30
CA ILE A 113 12.51 -3.18 -9.07
C ILE A 113 13.65 -3.82 -8.26
N SER A 114 14.69 -4.29 -8.92
CA SER A 114 15.82 -4.90 -8.21
C SER A 114 16.59 -3.90 -7.33
N HIS A 115 16.40 -2.61 -7.57
CA HIS A 115 17.01 -1.53 -6.79
C HIS A 115 16.00 -0.79 -5.91
N ALA A 116 14.79 -1.33 -5.78
CA ALA A 116 13.75 -0.70 -4.97
C ALA A 116 14.17 -0.61 -3.51
N LYS A 117 13.85 0.51 -2.88
CA LYS A 117 14.02 0.73 -1.45
C LYS A 117 12.70 1.23 -0.87
N SER A 118 12.39 0.75 0.31
CA SER A 118 11.24 1.25 1.06
C SER A 118 11.69 2.26 2.11
N GLY A 119 10.75 2.99 2.67
CA GLY A 119 11.04 3.95 3.72
C GLY A 119 9.79 4.62 4.21
N PHE A 120 9.97 5.62 5.06
CA PHE A 120 8.87 6.42 5.61
C PHE A 120 8.98 7.83 5.11
N ARG A 121 7.85 8.45 4.78
CA ARG A 121 7.81 9.83 4.30
C ARG A 121 6.73 10.60 5.02
N GLN A 122 6.91 11.91 5.12
CA GLN A 122 5.99 12.79 5.84
C GLN A 122 4.68 13.02 5.08
N ARG A 123 4.76 13.06 3.75
CA ARG A 123 3.63 13.40 2.88
C ARG A 123 3.43 12.36 1.81
N LEU A 124 2.19 12.21 1.36
CA LEU A 124 1.88 11.39 0.20
C LEU A 124 2.56 11.99 -1.04
N PRO A 125 3.08 11.14 -1.95
CA PRO A 125 3.71 11.63 -3.18
C PRO A 125 2.72 11.99 -4.29
N GLY A 126 1.44 12.02 -3.98
CA GLY A 126 0.38 12.36 -4.93
C GLY A 126 -0.95 12.51 -4.22
N SER A 127 -2.01 12.76 -5.01
CA SER A 127 -3.35 12.96 -4.46
C SER A 127 -4.01 11.62 -4.13
N PRO A 128 -4.61 11.47 -2.94
CA PRO A 128 -5.30 10.23 -2.59
C PRO A 128 -6.57 10.05 -3.43
N MET A 129 -6.76 8.84 -3.96
CA MET A 129 -7.93 8.48 -4.77
C MET A 129 -8.87 7.56 -4.00
N PHE A 130 -8.33 6.50 -3.41
CA PHE A 130 -9.07 5.57 -2.57
C PHE A 130 -8.36 5.40 -1.24
N ALA A 131 -9.15 5.13 -0.20
CA ALA A 131 -8.63 4.84 1.12
C ALA A 131 -9.22 3.53 1.63
N ILE A 132 -8.38 2.72 2.25
CA ILE A 132 -8.76 1.47 2.90
C ILE A 132 -8.50 1.69 4.38
N ILE A 133 -9.59 1.79 5.16
CA ILE A 133 -9.56 2.31 6.52
C ILE A 133 -9.88 1.20 7.51
N PRO A 134 -9.08 1.01 8.57
CA PRO A 134 -9.42 0.05 9.62
C PRO A 134 -10.66 0.50 10.37
N VAL A 135 -11.51 -0.45 10.63
CA VAL A 135 -12.78 -0.20 11.34
C VAL A 135 -12.58 -0.23 12.86
#